data_99ed31ed0716ec062f17360bef01e1dd
#
_entry.id   99ed31ed0716ec062f17360bef01e1dd
#
_cell.length_a   1.000
_cell.length_b   1.000
_cell.length_c   1.000
_cell.angle_alpha   90.00
_cell.angle_beta   90.00
_cell.angle_gamma   90.00
#
_symmetry.space_group_name_H-M   'P 1'
#
loop_
_entity.id
_entity.type
_entity.pdbx_description
1 polymer ?
#
loop_
_entity_poly.entity_id
_entity_poly.type
_entity_poly.pdbx_seq_one_letter_code
_entity_poly.pdbx_strand_id
1 'polypeptide(L)'
;LPEQYSKFAAFELMNIGLPVILPSEEFLLELSSAKNHSTGNNYWFGSGLFKDTTNLCEWYNEYYDQFALYIDDFEEIPETFKVVKEHKKKIRGIMKKCAKEHQSKTLDQWRKIYNV
;
A
#
# COMPACT_ATOMS: atom_id res chain seq x y z
N LEU A 1 -5.62 -8.28 5.01
CA LEU A 1 -6.21 -7.55 3.88
C LEU A 1 -6.70 -6.18 4.32
N PRO A 2 -6.55 -5.15 3.46
CA PRO A 2 -7.07 -3.84 3.78
C PRO A 2 -8.60 -3.84 3.80
N GLU A 3 -9.16 -3.18 4.80
CA GLU A 3 -10.61 -3.08 5.00
C GLU A 3 -11.19 -1.81 4.39
N GLN A 4 -10.34 -0.82 4.12
CA GLN A 4 -10.72 0.49 3.63
C GLN A 4 -9.70 0.98 2.61
N TYR A 5 -10.02 2.08 1.91
CA TYR A 5 -9.11 2.73 0.95
C TYR A 5 -7.84 3.29 1.59
N SER A 6 -7.84 3.50 2.89
CA SER A 6 -6.71 4.02 3.63
C SER A 6 -6.50 3.23 4.92
N LYS A 7 -5.24 2.91 5.23
CA LYS A 7 -4.85 2.20 6.45
C LYS A 7 -3.60 2.86 7.02
N PHE A 8 -3.75 3.60 8.10
CA PHE A 8 -2.63 4.26 8.77
C PHE A 8 -1.54 3.27 9.18
N ALA A 9 -1.91 2.09 9.69
CA ALA A 9 -0.94 1.09 10.09
C ALA A 9 0.01 0.69 8.95
N ALA A 10 -0.49 0.51 7.72
CA ALA A 10 0.33 0.19 6.56
C ALA A 10 1.32 1.32 6.25
N PHE A 11 0.87 2.57 6.28
CA PHE A 11 1.72 3.73 6.02
C PHE A 11 2.76 3.95 7.12
N GLU A 12 2.40 3.75 8.37
CA GLU A 12 3.34 3.81 9.50
C GLU A 12 4.47 2.79 9.33
N LEU A 13 4.13 1.54 8.99
CA LEU A 13 5.10 0.49 8.76
C LEU A 13 6.03 0.83 7.59
N MET A 14 5.47 1.32 6.48
CA MET A 14 6.26 1.75 5.33
C MET A 14 7.20 2.91 5.68
N ASN A 15 6.74 3.88 6.45
CA ASN A 15 7.53 5.05 6.82
C ASN A 15 8.71 4.71 7.75
N ILE A 16 8.61 3.68 8.56
CA ILE A 16 9.73 3.19 9.39
C ILE A 16 10.60 2.17 8.68
N GLY A 17 10.32 1.87 7.41
CA GLY A 17 11.13 0.98 6.58
C GLY A 17 10.85 -0.50 6.76
N LEU A 18 9.64 -0.85 7.20
CA LEU A 18 9.19 -2.24 7.22
C LEU A 18 8.46 -2.57 5.91
N PRO A 19 8.94 -3.55 5.14
CA PRO A 19 8.27 -3.98 3.94
C PRO A 19 6.85 -4.49 4.22
N VAL A 20 5.91 -4.08 3.39
CA VAL A 20 4.51 -4.50 3.49
C VAL A 20 4.12 -5.19 2.21
N ILE A 21 3.51 -6.36 2.32
CA ILE A 21 2.97 -7.10 1.18
C ILE A 21 1.50 -6.76 1.05
N LEU A 22 1.12 -6.29 -0.11
CA LEU A 22 -0.25 -5.87 -0.42
C LEU A 22 -0.78 -6.66 -1.62
N PRO A 23 -2.09 -6.89 -1.70
CA PRO A 23 -2.67 -7.41 -2.92
C PRO A 23 -2.51 -6.38 -4.04
N SER A 24 -2.25 -6.85 -5.26
CA SER A 24 -2.35 -6.01 -6.44
C SER A 24 -3.78 -5.50 -6.60
N GLU A 25 -3.95 -4.44 -7.38
CA GLU A 25 -5.28 -3.89 -7.64
C GLU A 25 -6.23 -4.94 -8.21
N GLU A 26 -5.77 -5.72 -9.20
CA GLU A 26 -6.54 -6.80 -9.80
C GLU A 26 -6.92 -7.87 -8.78
N PHE A 27 -5.96 -8.29 -7.96
CA PHE A 27 -6.19 -9.29 -6.93
C PHE A 27 -7.18 -8.80 -5.86
N LEU A 28 -7.07 -7.55 -5.46
CA LEU A 28 -8.00 -6.96 -4.51
C LEU A 28 -9.43 -6.90 -5.06
N LEU A 29 -9.58 -6.56 -6.34
CA LEU A 29 -10.88 -6.57 -7.02
C LEU A 29 -11.47 -7.98 -7.08
N GLU A 30 -10.65 -8.97 -7.39
CA GLU A 30 -11.05 -10.38 -7.38
C GLU A 30 -11.52 -10.84 -6.00
N LEU A 31 -10.74 -10.53 -4.96
CA LEU A 31 -11.11 -10.86 -3.58
C LEU A 31 -12.39 -10.18 -3.13
N SER A 32 -12.58 -8.92 -3.50
CA SER A 32 -13.77 -8.15 -3.12
C SER A 32 -15.06 -8.64 -3.81
N SER A 33 -14.93 -9.25 -4.98
CA SER A 33 -16.06 -9.80 -5.73
C SER A 33 -16.46 -11.20 -5.27
N ALA A 34 -15.60 -11.90 -4.54
CA ALA A 34 -15.86 -13.26 -4.07
C ALA A 34 -16.82 -13.25 -2.87
N LYS A 35 -17.91 -14.05 -2.98
CA LYS A 35 -18.98 -14.07 -1.98
C LYS A 35 -18.56 -14.49 -0.56
N ASN A 36 -17.46 -15.21 -0.43
CA ASN A 36 -17.00 -15.79 0.84
C ASN A 36 -15.74 -15.11 1.38
N HIS A 37 -15.27 -14.02 0.76
CA HIS A 37 -14.11 -13.31 1.26
C HIS A 37 -14.52 -12.24 2.25
N SER A 38 -14.12 -12.47 3.47
CA SER A 38 -14.18 -11.45 4.50
C SER A 38 -13.00 -10.48 4.32
N THR A 39 -13.24 -9.39 3.66
CA THR A 39 -12.34 -8.24 3.70
C THR A 39 -12.60 -7.39 4.96
N GLY A 40 -13.21 -8.00 5.96
CA GLY A 40 -13.59 -7.32 7.20
C GLY A 40 -14.79 -6.39 7.09
N ASN A 41 -14.97 -5.74 5.98
CA ASN A 41 -16.10 -4.83 5.78
C ASN A 41 -16.58 -4.83 4.32
N ASN A 42 -17.59 -5.64 4.05
CA ASN A 42 -18.25 -5.71 2.75
C ASN A 42 -18.90 -4.39 2.31
N TYR A 43 -19.04 -3.45 3.22
CA TYR A 43 -19.60 -2.15 2.91
C TYR A 43 -18.76 -1.40 1.87
N TRP A 44 -17.44 -1.44 2.01
CA TRP A 44 -16.54 -0.72 1.11
C TRP A 44 -16.16 -1.52 -0.14
N PHE A 45 -15.79 -2.77 0.06
CA PHE A 45 -15.22 -3.59 -1.02
C PHE A 45 -16.23 -4.50 -1.71
N GLY A 46 -17.33 -4.85 -1.03
CA GLY A 46 -18.38 -5.73 -1.57
C GLY A 46 -19.53 -5.02 -2.27
N SER A 47 -19.54 -3.69 -2.28
CA SER A 47 -20.67 -2.90 -2.81
C SER A 47 -20.68 -2.74 -4.33
N GLY A 48 -19.65 -3.21 -5.04
CA GLY A 48 -19.46 -2.95 -6.46
C GLY A 48 -18.86 -1.58 -6.77
N LEU A 49 -18.95 -0.63 -5.86
CA LEU A 49 -18.35 0.70 -6.00
C LEU A 49 -16.84 0.66 -5.98
N PHE A 50 -16.26 -0.31 -5.29
CA PHE A 50 -14.82 -0.45 -5.19
C PHE A 50 -14.14 -0.65 -6.55
N LYS A 51 -14.80 -1.36 -7.46
CA LYS A 51 -14.31 -1.57 -8.82
C LYS A 51 -13.98 -0.27 -9.55
N ASP A 52 -14.77 0.77 -9.31
CA ASP A 52 -14.61 2.06 -9.99
C ASP A 52 -13.77 3.06 -9.19
N THR A 53 -13.37 2.70 -7.97
CA THR A 53 -12.70 3.59 -7.03
C THR A 53 -11.38 3.06 -6.47
N THR A 54 -10.80 2.03 -7.07
CA THR A 54 -9.49 1.48 -6.66
C THR A 54 -8.38 2.51 -6.73
N ASN A 55 -8.48 3.46 -7.64
CA ASN A 55 -7.54 4.58 -7.77
C ASN A 55 -7.52 5.50 -6.55
N LEU A 56 -8.50 5.41 -5.66
CA LEU A 56 -8.53 6.14 -4.40
C LEU A 56 -7.76 5.43 -3.28
N CYS A 57 -7.35 4.17 -3.49
CA CYS A 57 -6.52 3.46 -2.55
C CYS A 57 -5.12 4.08 -2.52
N GLU A 58 -4.74 4.63 -1.39
CA GLU A 58 -3.48 5.37 -1.25
C GLU A 58 -2.24 4.51 -1.53
N TRP A 59 -2.29 3.21 -1.23
CA TRP A 59 -1.16 2.31 -1.46
C TRP A 59 -0.90 1.99 -2.94
N TYR A 60 -1.78 2.39 -3.87
CA TYR A 60 -1.56 2.25 -5.31
C TYR A 60 -1.08 3.54 -5.97
N ASN A 61 -0.79 4.58 -5.21
CA ASN A 61 -0.27 5.82 -5.78
C ASN A 61 1.22 5.71 -6.14
N GLU A 62 1.70 6.65 -6.93
CA GLU A 62 3.07 6.68 -7.43
C GLU A 62 4.13 6.64 -6.33
N TYR A 63 3.84 7.20 -5.17
CA TYR A 63 4.77 7.24 -4.06
C TYR A 63 5.03 5.84 -3.47
N TYR A 64 3.95 5.12 -3.15
CA TYR A 64 4.04 3.79 -2.57
C TYR A 64 4.40 2.72 -3.59
N ASP A 65 4.06 2.94 -4.85
CA ASP A 65 4.37 2.02 -5.95
C ASP A 65 5.87 1.80 -6.14
N GLN A 66 6.70 2.74 -5.70
CA GLN A 66 8.16 2.63 -5.79
C GLN A 66 8.75 1.50 -4.93
N PHE A 67 8.08 1.12 -3.84
CA PHE A 67 8.61 0.14 -2.88
C PHE A 67 7.57 -0.83 -2.33
N ALA A 68 6.31 -0.68 -2.69
CA ALA A 68 5.27 -1.63 -2.29
C ALA A 68 5.49 -2.98 -2.98
N LEU A 69 5.22 -4.05 -2.25
CA LEU A 69 5.34 -5.41 -2.76
C LEU A 69 3.92 -5.94 -2.99
N TYR A 70 3.57 -6.08 -4.26
CA TYR A 70 2.25 -6.57 -4.64
C TYR A 70 2.27 -8.05 -4.96
N ILE A 71 1.21 -8.73 -4.57
CA ILE A 71 0.96 -10.13 -4.93
C ILE A 71 -0.34 -10.23 -5.70
N ASP A 72 -0.38 -11.13 -6.67
CA ASP A 72 -1.59 -11.45 -7.46
C ASP A 72 -2.32 -12.70 -6.93
N ASP A 73 -1.67 -13.46 -6.04
CA ASP A 73 -2.21 -14.66 -5.41
C ASP A 73 -1.55 -14.86 -4.05
N PHE A 74 -2.28 -15.46 -3.11
CA PHE A 74 -1.73 -15.82 -1.80
C PHE A 74 -0.57 -16.83 -1.88
N GLU A 75 -0.54 -17.66 -2.91
CA GLU A 75 0.55 -18.62 -3.13
C GLU A 75 1.89 -17.93 -3.39
N GLU A 76 1.90 -16.67 -3.79
CA GLU A 76 3.12 -15.88 -4.02
C GLU A 76 3.78 -15.40 -2.73
N ILE A 77 3.11 -15.48 -1.59
CA ILE A 77 3.62 -14.98 -0.31
C ILE A 77 4.98 -15.60 0.06
N PRO A 78 5.18 -16.92 0.01
CA PRO A 78 6.47 -17.52 0.37
C PRO A 78 7.64 -17.01 -0.48
N GLU A 79 7.44 -16.87 -1.79
CA GLU A 79 8.47 -16.35 -2.69
C GLU A 79 8.74 -14.87 -2.44
N THR A 80 7.70 -14.09 -2.20
CA THR A 80 7.83 -12.67 -1.85
C THR A 80 8.62 -12.49 -0.55
N PHE A 81 8.38 -13.32 0.46
CA PHE A 81 9.18 -13.33 1.69
C PHE A 81 10.64 -13.64 1.44
N LYS A 82 10.96 -14.58 0.55
CA LYS A 82 12.34 -14.85 0.17
C LYS A 82 13.02 -13.64 -0.44
N VAL A 83 12.36 -12.98 -1.37
CA VAL A 83 12.85 -11.75 -2.01
C VAL A 83 13.11 -10.66 -0.98
N VAL A 84 12.18 -10.44 -0.07
CA VAL A 84 12.34 -9.46 1.02
C VAL A 84 13.54 -9.82 1.90
N LYS A 85 13.69 -11.07 2.26
CA LYS A 85 14.78 -11.55 3.11
C LYS A 85 16.16 -11.37 2.45
N GLU A 86 16.25 -11.68 1.15
CA GLU A 86 17.49 -11.54 0.38
C GLU A 86 17.87 -10.09 0.13
N HIS A 87 16.89 -9.22 -0.11
CA HIS A 87 17.10 -7.81 -0.48
C HIS A 87 16.70 -6.82 0.62
N LYS A 88 16.63 -7.27 1.84
CA LYS A 88 16.15 -6.48 2.99
C LYS A 88 16.80 -5.11 3.12
N LYS A 89 18.11 -5.04 3.03
CA LYS A 89 18.86 -3.77 3.16
C LYS A 89 18.54 -2.81 2.03
N LYS A 90 18.46 -3.32 0.80
CA LYS A 90 18.15 -2.51 -0.38
C LYS A 90 16.72 -1.95 -0.31
N ILE A 91 15.75 -2.81 0.02
CA ILE A 91 14.34 -2.40 0.15
C ILE A 91 14.18 -1.33 1.23
N ARG A 92 14.77 -1.55 2.39
CA ARG A 92 14.72 -0.57 3.48
C ARG A 92 15.40 0.76 3.12
N GLY A 93 16.49 0.71 2.36
CA GLY A 93 17.17 1.90 1.86
C GLY A 93 16.26 2.73 0.94
N ILE A 94 15.58 2.08 0.02
CA ILE A 94 14.62 2.73 -0.89
C ILE A 94 13.46 3.32 -0.09
N MET A 95 12.89 2.58 0.84
CA MET A 95 11.77 3.03 1.68
C MET A 95 12.13 4.27 2.50
N LYS A 96 13.30 4.26 3.13
CA LYS A 96 13.79 5.41 3.92
C LYS A 96 14.03 6.65 3.06
N LYS A 97 14.59 6.46 1.87
CA LYS A 97 14.79 7.55 0.92
C LYS A 97 13.45 8.15 0.48
N CYS A 98 12.50 7.32 0.10
CA CYS A 98 11.16 7.76 -0.30
C CYS A 98 10.43 8.47 0.85
N ALA A 99 10.53 7.98 2.07
CA ALA A 99 9.93 8.61 3.23
C ALA A 99 10.50 10.01 3.48
N LYS A 100 11.82 10.17 3.37
CA LYS A 100 12.48 11.47 3.50
C LYS A 100 12.03 12.47 2.43
N GLU A 101 11.99 12.04 1.18
CA GLU A 101 11.56 12.86 0.06
C GLU A 101 10.09 13.30 0.22
N HIS A 102 9.23 12.38 0.62
CA HIS A 102 7.82 12.66 0.88
C HIS A 102 7.62 13.65 2.03
N GLN A 103 8.34 13.46 3.12
CA GLN A 103 8.31 14.36 4.26
C GLN A 103 8.75 15.78 3.87
N SER A 104 9.83 15.89 3.11
CA SER A 104 10.34 17.18 2.62
C SER A 104 9.30 17.89 1.75
N LYS A 105 8.72 17.19 0.79
CA LYS A 105 7.66 17.75 -0.08
C LYS A 105 6.45 18.20 0.72
N THR A 106 6.02 17.40 1.69
CA THR A 106 4.87 17.74 2.54
C THR A 106 5.14 18.99 3.36
N LEU A 107 6.32 19.10 3.97
CA LEU A 107 6.72 20.30 4.72
C LEU A 107 6.76 21.53 3.84
N ASP A 108 7.29 21.42 2.62
CA ASP A 108 7.34 22.53 1.67
C ASP A 108 5.94 22.99 1.26
N GLN A 109 5.01 22.05 1.07
CA GLN A 109 3.60 22.38 0.80
C GLN A 109 2.97 23.13 1.96
N TRP A 110 3.16 22.68 3.19
CA TRP A 110 2.67 23.35 4.39
C TRP A 110 3.26 24.75 4.55
N ARG A 111 4.56 24.92 4.29
CA ARG A 111 5.21 26.23 4.33
C ARG A 111 4.58 27.21 3.34
N LYS A 112 4.27 26.75 2.13
CA LYS A 112 3.59 27.56 1.11
C LYS A 112 2.21 28.02 1.56
N ILE A 113 1.43 27.11 2.18
CA ILE A 113 0.08 27.40 2.67
C ILE A 113 0.11 28.44 3.82
N TYR A 114 1.06 28.32 4.73
CA TYR A 114 1.16 29.16 5.91
C TYR A 114 2.13 30.35 5.79
N ASN A 115 2.74 30.56 4.63
CA ASN A 115 3.75 31.62 4.42
C ASN A 115 4.92 31.59 5.41
N VAL A 116 5.40 30.40 5.72
CA VAL A 116 6.48 30.23 6.70
C VAL A 116 7.80 29.92 6.02
#